data_779a5cfa66be47d4b4011a0b048aacd8
#
_entry.id   779a5cfa66be47d4b4011a0b048aacd8
#
_cell.length_a   1.000
_cell.length_b   1.000
_cell.length_c   1.000
_cell.angle_alpha   90.00
_cell.angle_beta   90.00
_cell.angle_gamma   90.00
#
_symmetry.space_group_name_H-M   'P 1'
#
loop_
_entity.id
_entity.type
_entity.pdbx_description
1 polymer ?
#
loop_
_entity_poly.entity_id
_entity_poly.type
_entity_poly.pdbx_seq_one_letter_code
_entity_poly.pdbx_strand_id
1 'polypeptide(L)'
;MKNFTLLLCIFIITHFALAQTETNTSFASQMNTMFSPLDKNNVPQGILLDYGMEFTNVPAFNGTLTDSTYTNLTAFKQIYNTLLSSRIRDVTTGFVTPQTFDTNLKYSRTTNVITLGGLYFKYATFIDNATVNGKLTYSGGKFYDKYTNGVWQNPYQERKTFVLAATEKIHKGFNIQVKLPSSIFYSNVLSEVQSIEIDFGNGQGYVTVPFNQIVNVSYTSEGVKTWTYKLNLTSSASLYSRSRIKIEEGLTTIPWSERHGNQN
;
A
#
# COMPACT_ATOMS: atom_id res chain seq x y z
N MET A 1 19.44 5.21 -63.56
CA MET A 1 19.60 4.52 -62.26
C MET A 1 19.68 5.48 -61.04
N LYS A 2 20.17 6.72 -61.17
CA LYS A 2 20.24 7.68 -60.03
C LYS A 2 18.88 8.15 -59.46
N ASN A 3 17.84 8.21 -60.31
CA ASN A 3 16.52 8.72 -59.88
C ASN A 3 15.66 7.67 -59.12
N PHE A 4 15.96 6.37 -59.29
CA PHE A 4 15.21 5.32 -58.61
C PHE A 4 15.60 5.19 -57.12
N THR A 5 16.89 5.42 -56.82
CA THR A 5 17.40 5.37 -55.45
C THR A 5 16.89 6.55 -54.62
N LEU A 6 16.72 7.73 -55.24
CA LEU A 6 16.16 8.93 -54.54
C LEU A 6 14.67 8.75 -54.21
N LEU A 7 13.91 8.12 -55.12
CA LEU A 7 12.48 7.86 -54.88
C LEU A 7 12.26 6.83 -53.75
N LEU A 8 13.14 5.82 -53.68
CA LEU A 8 13.09 4.80 -52.59
C LEU A 8 13.42 5.39 -51.22
N CYS A 9 14.40 6.29 -51.16
CA CYS A 9 14.74 7.00 -49.90
C CYS A 9 13.60 7.91 -49.40
N ILE A 10 12.89 8.58 -50.33
CA ILE A 10 11.74 9.43 -49.97
C ILE A 10 10.58 8.57 -49.45
N PHE A 11 10.36 7.39 -50.03
CA PHE A 11 9.29 6.47 -49.59
C PHE A 11 9.58 5.87 -48.21
N ILE A 12 10.84 5.59 -47.91
CA ILE A 12 11.25 5.09 -46.57
C ILE A 12 11.12 6.18 -45.51
N ILE A 13 11.47 7.44 -45.82
CA ILE A 13 11.37 8.58 -44.91
C ILE A 13 9.90 8.91 -44.59
N THR A 14 9.00 8.81 -45.58
CA THR A 14 7.56 9.05 -45.34
C THR A 14 6.91 7.96 -44.52
N HIS A 15 7.37 6.72 -44.56
CA HIS A 15 6.85 5.64 -43.70
C HIS A 15 7.36 5.77 -42.26
N PHE A 16 8.59 6.24 -42.05
CA PHE A 16 9.09 6.51 -40.71
C PHE A 16 8.41 7.71 -40.04
N ALA A 17 7.98 8.71 -40.79
CA ALA A 17 7.28 9.89 -40.26
C ALA A 17 5.81 9.59 -39.86
N LEU A 18 5.19 8.55 -40.41
CA LEU A 18 3.82 8.14 -40.06
C LEU A 18 3.74 7.19 -38.87
N ALA A 19 4.87 6.67 -38.39
CA ALA A 19 4.93 5.76 -37.25
C ALA A 19 5.10 6.49 -35.89
N GLN A 20 5.15 7.80 -35.86
CA GLN A 20 5.43 8.59 -34.62
C GLN A 20 4.31 9.57 -34.24
N THR A 21 3.07 9.29 -34.55
CA THR A 21 1.95 9.99 -33.90
C THR A 21 1.19 9.03 -32.96
N GLU A 22 1.89 8.24 -32.16
CA GLU A 22 1.30 7.78 -30.93
C GLU A 22 1.21 8.99 -29.99
N THR A 23 0.02 9.54 -29.87
CA THR A 23 -0.29 10.49 -28.80
C THR A 23 -0.02 9.74 -27.50
N ASN A 24 1.04 10.11 -26.80
CA ASN A 24 1.40 9.61 -25.47
C ASN A 24 0.31 10.07 -24.49
N THR A 25 -0.88 9.47 -24.57
CA THR A 25 -1.94 9.70 -23.60
C THR A 25 -1.50 9.14 -22.26
N SER A 26 -1.49 9.97 -21.22
CA SER A 26 -1.12 9.52 -19.89
C SER A 26 -2.01 8.33 -19.45
N PHE A 27 -1.48 7.44 -18.62
CA PHE A 27 -2.24 6.32 -18.05
C PHE A 27 -3.59 6.79 -17.49
N ALA A 28 -3.61 7.87 -16.73
CA ALA A 28 -4.83 8.44 -16.16
C ALA A 28 -5.84 8.84 -17.24
N SER A 29 -5.39 9.40 -18.37
CA SER A 29 -6.27 9.75 -19.48
C SER A 29 -6.88 8.53 -20.16
N GLN A 30 -6.08 7.48 -20.34
CA GLN A 30 -6.56 6.21 -20.91
C GLN A 30 -7.61 5.56 -20.00
N MET A 31 -7.34 5.47 -18.69
CA MET A 31 -8.29 4.92 -17.72
C MET A 31 -9.57 5.76 -17.64
N ASN A 32 -9.45 7.09 -17.61
CA ASN A 32 -10.62 7.97 -17.67
C ASN A 32 -11.48 7.73 -18.91
N THR A 33 -10.86 7.49 -20.06
CA THR A 33 -11.58 7.20 -21.31
C THR A 33 -12.25 5.83 -21.25
N MET A 34 -11.54 4.80 -20.80
CA MET A 34 -12.03 3.42 -20.72
C MET A 34 -13.21 3.29 -19.75
N PHE A 35 -13.17 3.98 -18.63
CA PHE A 35 -14.20 3.93 -17.57
C PHE A 35 -15.21 5.08 -17.66
N SER A 36 -15.16 5.92 -18.70
CA SER A 36 -16.06 7.06 -18.82
C SER A 36 -17.55 6.73 -18.87
N PRO A 37 -18.01 5.58 -19.43
CA PRO A 37 -19.45 5.28 -19.50
C PRO A 37 -20.03 4.66 -18.23
N LEU A 38 -19.19 4.30 -17.23
CA LEU A 38 -19.71 3.76 -15.97
C LEU A 38 -20.30 4.86 -15.10
N ASP A 39 -21.40 4.55 -14.41
CA ASP A 39 -21.82 5.38 -13.28
C ASP A 39 -20.88 5.16 -12.10
N LYS A 40 -19.95 6.09 -11.95
CA LYS A 40 -18.93 6.04 -10.90
C LYS A 40 -19.51 6.11 -9.47
N ASN A 41 -20.77 6.55 -9.31
CA ASN A 41 -21.44 6.57 -8.01
C ASN A 41 -21.79 5.16 -7.51
N ASN A 42 -21.92 4.21 -8.42
CA ASN A 42 -22.16 2.81 -8.08
C ASN A 42 -20.90 2.09 -7.56
N VAL A 43 -19.71 2.70 -7.69
CA VAL A 43 -18.46 2.09 -7.21
C VAL A 43 -18.37 2.20 -5.68
N PRO A 44 -18.32 1.07 -4.94
CA PRO A 44 -18.20 1.08 -3.50
C PRO A 44 -16.97 1.90 -3.05
N GLN A 45 -17.16 2.75 -2.05
CA GLN A 45 -16.12 3.65 -1.52
C GLN A 45 -15.51 4.63 -2.54
N GLY A 46 -15.90 4.59 -3.83
CA GLY A 46 -15.31 5.38 -4.91
C GLY A 46 -13.86 5.00 -5.25
N ILE A 47 -13.45 3.79 -4.86
CA ILE A 47 -12.12 3.23 -5.11
C ILE A 47 -12.29 1.93 -5.88
N LEU A 48 -11.84 1.90 -7.14
CA LEU A 48 -11.88 0.71 -8.00
C LEU A 48 -10.45 0.33 -8.38
N LEU A 49 -9.99 -0.82 -7.91
CA LEU A 49 -8.60 -1.25 -8.12
C LEU A 49 -8.26 -1.40 -9.60
N ASP A 50 -9.21 -1.91 -10.39
CA ASP A 50 -9.08 -2.09 -11.84
C ASP A 50 -8.91 -0.76 -12.63
N TYR A 51 -9.25 0.37 -12.00
CA TYR A 51 -9.06 1.71 -12.57
C TYR A 51 -7.66 2.27 -12.30
N GLY A 52 -7.01 1.84 -11.22
CA GLY A 52 -5.77 2.42 -10.72
C GLY A 52 -4.51 1.85 -11.36
N MET A 53 -3.39 2.51 -11.11
CA MET A 53 -2.05 1.97 -11.39
C MET A 53 -1.64 1.04 -10.25
N GLU A 54 -1.36 -0.21 -10.57
CA GLU A 54 -0.96 -1.21 -9.59
C GLU A 54 0.56 -1.15 -9.34
N PHE A 55 0.95 -0.64 -8.18
CA PHE A 55 2.34 -0.65 -7.71
C PHE A 55 2.69 -1.92 -6.92
N THR A 56 1.67 -2.62 -6.42
CA THR A 56 1.79 -3.89 -5.71
C THR A 56 0.45 -4.61 -5.68
N ASN A 57 0.47 -5.93 -5.46
CA ASN A 57 -0.75 -6.75 -5.33
C ASN A 57 -1.48 -6.44 -4.00
N VAL A 58 -2.34 -5.43 -3.99
CA VAL A 58 -3.13 -5.02 -2.81
C VAL A 58 -4.00 -6.17 -2.26
N PRO A 59 -4.68 -6.99 -3.09
CA PRO A 59 -5.46 -8.13 -2.62
C PRO A 59 -4.71 -9.15 -1.77
N ALA A 60 -3.39 -9.24 -1.90
CA ALA A 60 -2.57 -10.11 -1.04
C ALA A 60 -2.58 -9.68 0.43
N PHE A 61 -2.91 -8.42 0.73
CA PHE A 61 -2.94 -7.86 2.09
C PHE A 61 -4.36 -7.72 2.63
N ASN A 62 -5.18 -8.73 2.44
CA ASN A 62 -6.62 -8.72 2.74
C ASN A 62 -6.98 -8.94 4.22
N GLY A 63 -6.00 -8.99 5.10
CA GLY A 63 -6.20 -9.26 6.52
C GLY A 63 -6.13 -10.73 6.91
N THR A 64 -5.78 -11.61 5.97
CA THR A 64 -5.50 -13.03 6.24
C THR A 64 -4.00 -13.28 6.18
N LEU A 65 -3.44 -13.95 7.18
CA LEU A 65 -2.03 -14.32 7.17
C LEU A 65 -1.77 -15.46 6.18
N THR A 66 -0.76 -15.27 5.35
CA THR A 66 -0.23 -16.29 4.45
C THR A 66 1.28 -16.40 4.67
N ASP A 67 1.91 -17.50 4.26
CA ASP A 67 3.35 -17.71 4.49
C ASP A 67 4.25 -16.74 3.71
N SER A 68 3.73 -16.11 2.67
CA SER A 68 4.49 -15.21 1.80
C SER A 68 4.22 -13.72 2.04
N THR A 69 3.17 -13.35 2.79
CA THR A 69 2.73 -11.95 2.90
C THR A 69 3.35 -11.27 4.11
N TYR A 70 4.44 -10.55 3.90
CA TYR A 70 5.06 -9.68 4.90
C TYR A 70 4.98 -8.22 4.47
N THR A 71 4.61 -7.37 5.41
CA THR A 71 4.62 -5.91 5.22
C THR A 71 5.99 -5.33 5.53
N ASN A 72 6.30 -4.23 4.90
CA ASN A 72 7.44 -3.35 5.20
C ASN A 72 7.09 -1.94 4.74
N LEU A 73 7.96 -0.97 5.02
CA LEU A 73 7.70 0.42 4.63
C LEU A 73 7.49 0.60 3.12
N THR A 74 8.16 -0.19 2.28
CA THR A 74 7.98 -0.13 0.82
C THR A 74 6.59 -0.63 0.42
N ALA A 75 6.19 -1.80 0.92
CA ALA A 75 4.86 -2.35 0.66
C ALA A 75 3.75 -1.40 1.14
N PHE A 76 3.89 -0.84 2.36
CA PHE A 76 2.98 0.16 2.90
C PHE A 76 2.79 1.36 1.94
N LYS A 77 3.91 1.95 1.43
CA LYS A 77 3.87 3.05 0.48
C LYS A 77 3.23 2.65 -0.86
N GLN A 78 3.58 1.49 -1.38
CA GLN A 78 3.07 0.98 -2.65
C GLN A 78 1.56 0.70 -2.58
N ILE A 79 1.07 0.08 -1.50
CA ILE A 79 -0.36 -0.17 -1.28
C ILE A 79 -1.10 1.17 -1.22
N TYR A 80 -0.60 2.14 -0.45
CA TYR A 80 -1.20 3.46 -0.37
C TYR A 80 -1.29 4.14 -1.75
N ASN A 81 -0.21 4.15 -2.52
CA ASN A 81 -0.18 4.77 -3.84
C ASN A 81 -1.08 4.04 -4.85
N THR A 82 -1.18 2.71 -4.78
CA THR A 82 -2.12 1.93 -5.61
C THR A 82 -3.56 2.36 -5.31
N LEU A 83 -3.95 2.42 -4.03
CA LEU A 83 -5.30 2.85 -3.62
C LEU A 83 -5.56 4.32 -3.99
N LEU A 84 -4.57 5.19 -3.83
CA LEU A 84 -4.68 6.61 -4.20
C LEU A 84 -4.93 6.78 -5.70
N SER A 85 -4.23 6.00 -6.56
CA SER A 85 -4.44 6.02 -8.02
C SER A 85 -5.76 5.37 -8.44
N SER A 86 -6.32 4.49 -7.60
CA SER A 86 -7.56 3.76 -7.85
C SER A 86 -8.84 4.56 -7.53
N ARG A 87 -8.72 5.80 -7.09
CA ARG A 87 -9.87 6.66 -6.83
C ARG A 87 -10.54 7.05 -8.15
N ILE A 88 -11.62 6.36 -8.48
CA ILE A 88 -12.41 6.61 -9.69
C ILE A 88 -13.34 7.83 -9.55
N ARG A 89 -13.60 8.24 -8.29
CA ARG A 89 -14.28 9.48 -7.90
C ARG A 89 -13.35 10.35 -7.07
N ASP A 90 -13.69 11.60 -6.91
CA ASP A 90 -12.97 12.49 -5.99
C ASP A 90 -13.36 12.18 -4.53
N VAL A 91 -12.76 11.13 -3.98
CA VAL A 91 -12.89 10.74 -2.57
C VAL A 91 -11.61 11.12 -1.84
N THR A 92 -11.75 11.84 -0.73
CA THR A 92 -10.61 12.36 0.05
C THR A 92 -10.43 11.65 1.38
N THR A 93 -11.48 10.99 1.90
CA THR A 93 -11.44 10.30 3.19
C THR A 93 -10.34 9.24 3.22
N GLY A 94 -9.42 9.37 4.17
CA GLY A 94 -8.28 8.48 4.32
C GLY A 94 -7.10 8.79 3.40
N PHE A 95 -7.22 9.77 2.51
CA PHE A 95 -6.15 10.14 1.59
C PHE A 95 -5.60 11.54 1.86
N VAL A 96 -4.30 11.65 1.65
CA VAL A 96 -3.56 12.91 1.58
C VAL A 96 -2.75 12.93 0.30
N THR A 97 -2.20 14.08 -0.09
CA THR A 97 -1.32 14.14 -1.25
C THR A 97 -0.05 13.29 -1.02
N PRO A 98 0.61 12.77 -2.06
CA PRO A 98 1.87 12.02 -1.91
C PRO A 98 2.93 12.81 -1.14
N GLN A 99 3.01 14.11 -1.35
CA GLN A 99 3.93 14.99 -0.64
C GLN A 99 3.60 15.08 0.86
N THR A 100 2.31 15.22 1.22
CA THR A 100 1.85 15.22 2.61
C THR A 100 2.09 13.86 3.26
N PHE A 101 1.85 12.77 2.53
CA PHE A 101 2.12 11.42 3.00
C PHE A 101 3.60 11.22 3.39
N ASP A 102 4.54 11.59 2.51
CA ASP A 102 5.98 11.50 2.79
C ASP A 102 6.41 12.44 3.93
N THR A 103 5.83 13.63 3.98
CA THR A 103 6.04 14.62 5.05
C THR A 103 5.59 14.06 6.41
N ASN A 104 4.39 13.50 6.47
CA ASN A 104 3.86 12.87 7.69
C ASN A 104 4.75 11.72 8.16
N LEU A 105 5.19 10.84 7.24
CA LEU A 105 6.11 9.76 7.56
C LEU A 105 7.44 10.25 8.13
N LYS A 106 7.98 11.33 7.57
CA LYS A 106 9.24 11.92 8.03
C LYS A 106 9.12 12.49 9.44
N TYR A 107 8.09 13.30 9.69
CA TYR A 107 7.93 14.01 10.95
C TYR A 107 7.28 13.20 12.06
N SER A 108 6.67 12.06 11.77
CA SER A 108 6.15 11.14 12.79
C SER A 108 7.23 10.30 13.47
N ARG A 109 8.44 10.26 12.92
CA ARG A 109 9.56 9.52 13.51
C ARG A 109 10.08 10.23 14.76
N THR A 110 10.34 9.46 15.79
CA THR A 110 10.93 9.93 17.04
C THR A 110 12.24 9.16 17.27
N THR A 111 13.28 9.85 17.70
CA THR A 111 14.57 9.22 18.00
C THR A 111 14.40 8.11 19.05
N ASN A 112 15.02 6.96 18.83
CA ASN A 112 14.95 5.76 19.69
C ASN A 112 13.54 5.15 19.86
N VAL A 113 12.56 5.53 19.02
CA VAL A 113 11.22 4.95 19.02
C VAL A 113 10.94 4.36 17.64
N ILE A 114 10.63 3.07 17.56
CA ILE A 114 10.18 2.44 16.33
C ILE A 114 8.77 2.95 16.03
N THR A 115 8.68 3.74 14.98
CA THR A 115 7.41 4.29 14.51
C THR A 115 6.75 3.32 13.54
N LEU A 116 5.45 3.07 13.72
CA LEU A 116 4.64 2.28 12.82
C LEU A 116 3.81 3.17 11.91
N GLY A 117 3.84 2.93 10.60
CA GLY A 117 2.84 3.41 9.67
C GLY A 117 1.80 2.34 9.42
N GLY A 118 0.55 2.73 9.14
CA GLY A 118 -0.51 1.78 8.91
C GLY A 118 -1.59 2.25 7.96
N LEU A 119 -2.34 1.31 7.44
CA LEU A 119 -3.56 1.59 6.69
C LEU A 119 -4.59 0.49 6.85
N TYR A 120 -5.86 0.91 6.80
CA TYR A 120 -7.01 0.03 6.66
C TYR A 120 -7.99 0.68 5.68
N PHE A 121 -8.20 0.03 4.53
CA PHE A 121 -9.08 0.53 3.47
C PHE A 121 -10.06 -0.51 3.02
N LYS A 122 -11.27 -0.06 2.66
CA LYS A 122 -12.22 -0.78 1.81
C LYS A 122 -12.14 -0.21 0.40
N TYR A 123 -12.21 -1.07 -0.59
CA TYR A 123 -12.15 -0.75 -2.00
C TYR A 123 -12.95 -1.78 -2.81
N ALA A 124 -13.17 -1.50 -4.08
CA ALA A 124 -13.83 -2.43 -5.00
C ALA A 124 -12.84 -3.00 -6.01
N THR A 125 -13.14 -4.20 -6.48
CA THR A 125 -12.65 -4.77 -7.75
C THR A 125 -13.86 -5.17 -8.58
N PHE A 126 -13.68 -5.34 -9.89
CA PHE A 126 -14.67 -6.11 -10.62
C PHE A 126 -14.73 -7.55 -10.08
N ILE A 127 -15.91 -8.15 -10.10
CA ILE A 127 -16.06 -9.59 -9.87
C ILE A 127 -15.38 -10.35 -11.02
N ASP A 128 -14.90 -11.54 -10.72
CA ASP A 128 -14.27 -12.39 -11.73
C ASP A 128 -15.24 -12.65 -12.89
N ASN A 129 -14.74 -12.50 -14.12
CA ASN A 129 -15.52 -12.70 -15.34
C ASN A 129 -16.79 -11.82 -15.43
N ALA A 130 -16.78 -10.58 -14.91
CA ALA A 130 -17.93 -9.69 -14.88
C ALA A 130 -18.63 -9.52 -16.23
N THR A 131 -17.87 -9.47 -17.33
CA THR A 131 -18.38 -9.35 -18.70
C THR A 131 -19.04 -10.65 -19.19
N VAL A 132 -18.43 -11.80 -18.90
CA VAL A 132 -18.94 -13.12 -19.28
C VAL A 132 -20.22 -13.43 -18.48
N ASN A 133 -20.26 -13.06 -17.22
CA ASN A 133 -21.39 -13.28 -16.32
C ASN A 133 -22.52 -12.26 -16.52
N GLY A 134 -22.44 -11.40 -17.54
CA GLY A 134 -23.48 -10.42 -17.87
C GLY A 134 -23.68 -9.34 -16.81
N LYS A 135 -22.62 -9.01 -16.03
CA LYS A 135 -22.64 -7.96 -15.00
C LYS A 135 -22.04 -6.65 -15.51
N LEU A 136 -21.23 -6.71 -16.55
CA LEU A 136 -20.52 -5.59 -17.16
C LEU A 136 -20.51 -5.78 -18.68
N THR A 137 -20.47 -4.70 -19.44
CA THR A 137 -20.24 -4.74 -20.88
C THR A 137 -18.91 -4.10 -21.20
N TYR A 138 -18.10 -4.74 -22.06
CA TYR A 138 -16.89 -4.15 -22.62
C TYR A 138 -17.05 -4.07 -24.14
N SER A 139 -16.99 -2.87 -24.71
CA SER A 139 -17.16 -2.63 -26.14
C SER A 139 -16.43 -1.35 -26.54
N GLY A 140 -15.78 -1.38 -27.72
CA GLY A 140 -15.06 -0.22 -28.25
C GLY A 140 -13.98 0.33 -27.28
N GLY A 141 -13.33 -0.55 -26.50
CA GLY A 141 -12.29 -0.15 -25.54
C GLY A 141 -12.84 0.50 -24.27
N LYS A 142 -14.13 0.38 -23.99
CA LYS A 142 -14.79 1.01 -22.84
C LYS A 142 -15.65 0.03 -22.05
N PHE A 143 -15.76 0.26 -20.74
CA PHE A 143 -16.66 -0.44 -19.84
C PHE A 143 -17.99 0.31 -19.71
N TYR A 144 -19.09 -0.44 -19.70
CA TYR A 144 -20.44 0.10 -19.56
C TYR A 144 -21.18 -0.66 -18.46
N ASP A 145 -22.01 0.06 -17.71
CA ASP A 145 -22.97 -0.56 -16.82
C ASP A 145 -23.93 -1.47 -17.60
N LYS A 146 -24.28 -2.60 -17.01
CA LYS A 146 -25.21 -3.56 -17.56
C LYS A 146 -26.55 -3.48 -16.84
N TYR A 147 -27.62 -3.47 -17.63
CA TYR A 147 -28.99 -3.56 -17.12
C TYR A 147 -29.68 -4.78 -17.73
N THR A 148 -30.42 -5.52 -16.92
CA THR A 148 -31.27 -6.64 -17.36
C THR A 148 -32.68 -6.36 -16.90
N ASN A 149 -33.63 -6.25 -17.84
CA ASN A 149 -35.04 -5.87 -17.57
C ASN A 149 -35.12 -4.56 -16.73
N GLY A 150 -34.28 -3.58 -17.04
CA GLY A 150 -34.24 -2.30 -16.31
C GLY A 150 -33.51 -2.34 -14.96
N VAL A 151 -33.05 -3.50 -14.52
CA VAL A 151 -32.31 -3.66 -13.23
C VAL A 151 -30.80 -3.63 -13.48
N TRP A 152 -30.12 -2.71 -12.81
CA TRP A 152 -28.68 -2.62 -12.83
C TRP A 152 -28.02 -3.91 -12.30
N GLN A 153 -27.01 -4.38 -12.99
CA GLN A 153 -26.27 -5.58 -12.63
C GLN A 153 -24.97 -5.16 -11.94
N ASN A 154 -24.87 -5.35 -10.62
CA ASN A 154 -23.68 -4.98 -9.85
C ASN A 154 -22.45 -5.80 -10.31
N PRO A 155 -21.41 -5.14 -10.90
CA PRO A 155 -20.20 -5.81 -11.34
C PRO A 155 -19.11 -5.80 -10.26
N TYR A 156 -19.35 -5.20 -9.09
CA TYR A 156 -18.32 -4.94 -8.09
C TYR A 156 -18.33 -5.95 -6.95
N GLN A 157 -17.12 -6.27 -6.48
CA GLN A 157 -16.88 -6.97 -5.23
C GLN A 157 -16.14 -6.02 -4.27
N GLU A 158 -16.73 -5.78 -3.10
CA GLU A 158 -16.05 -5.03 -2.05
C GLU A 158 -14.93 -5.88 -1.42
N ARG A 159 -13.77 -5.28 -1.27
CA ARG A 159 -12.58 -5.86 -0.66
C ARG A 159 -12.03 -4.94 0.42
N LYS A 160 -11.12 -5.47 1.21
CA LYS A 160 -10.44 -4.72 2.27
C LYS A 160 -8.95 -5.06 2.29
N THR A 161 -8.14 -4.11 2.77
CA THR A 161 -6.71 -4.31 3.00
C THR A 161 -6.32 -3.73 4.35
N PHE A 162 -5.45 -4.43 5.07
CA PHE A 162 -4.89 -3.99 6.34
C PHE A 162 -3.39 -4.28 6.38
N VAL A 163 -2.60 -3.25 6.65
CA VAL A 163 -1.16 -3.39 6.88
C VAL A 163 -0.69 -2.44 7.97
N LEU A 164 0.24 -2.92 8.79
CA LEU A 164 1.15 -2.09 9.57
C LEU A 164 2.58 -2.38 9.16
N ALA A 165 3.43 -1.37 9.22
CA ALA A 165 4.84 -1.49 8.86
C ALA A 165 5.70 -0.61 9.76
N ALA A 166 6.77 -1.18 10.30
CA ALA A 166 7.80 -0.40 10.99
C ALA A 166 8.55 0.49 9.99
N THR A 167 8.85 1.71 10.38
CA THR A 167 9.67 2.63 9.59
C THR A 167 11.14 2.25 9.57
N GLU A 168 11.54 1.32 10.43
CA GLU A 168 12.89 0.79 10.58
C GLU A 168 12.89 -0.72 10.35
N LYS A 169 13.99 -1.23 9.78
CA LYS A 169 14.20 -2.65 9.54
C LYS A 169 15.06 -3.31 10.60
N ILE A 170 15.89 -2.53 11.27
CA ILE A 170 16.89 -2.97 12.26
C ILE A 170 16.81 -2.02 13.45
N HIS A 171 16.82 -2.58 14.63
CA HIS A 171 16.94 -1.84 15.89
C HIS A 171 18.08 -2.40 16.72
N LYS A 172 18.84 -1.51 17.39
CA LYS A 172 19.94 -1.85 18.29
C LYS A 172 19.50 -1.72 19.73
N GLY A 173 19.72 -2.77 20.50
CA GLY A 173 19.30 -2.91 21.89
C GLY A 173 18.05 -3.76 22.05
N PHE A 174 17.92 -4.38 23.23
CA PHE A 174 16.88 -5.33 23.54
C PHE A 174 15.62 -4.69 24.14
N ASN A 175 15.73 -3.48 24.65
CA ASN A 175 14.59 -2.70 25.15
C ASN A 175 14.22 -1.66 24.12
N ILE A 176 13.06 -1.83 23.51
CA ILE A 176 12.58 -0.97 22.43
C ILE A 176 11.30 -0.24 22.84
N GLN A 177 11.12 0.90 22.24
CA GLN A 177 9.88 1.67 22.31
C GLN A 177 9.20 1.66 20.96
N VAL A 178 7.90 1.40 20.93
CA VAL A 178 7.08 1.34 19.72
C VAL A 178 5.95 2.33 19.82
N LYS A 179 5.67 3.06 18.74
CA LYS A 179 4.58 4.03 18.65
C LYS A 179 3.85 3.90 17.32
N LEU A 180 2.53 3.98 17.37
CA LEU A 180 1.65 4.09 16.20
C LEU A 180 1.01 5.48 16.17
N PRO A 181 1.58 6.47 15.46
CA PRO A 181 0.98 7.79 15.35
C PRO A 181 -0.29 7.74 14.50
N SER A 182 -1.35 8.38 14.98
CA SER A 182 -2.61 8.49 14.21
C SER A 182 -2.42 9.28 12.89
N SER A 183 -1.44 10.17 12.82
CA SER A 183 -1.13 10.98 11.64
C SER A 183 -0.60 10.17 10.45
N ILE A 184 -0.15 8.94 10.67
CA ILE A 184 0.33 8.02 9.64
C ILE A 184 -0.40 6.67 9.65
N PHE A 185 -1.62 6.68 10.19
CA PHE A 185 -2.59 5.60 10.02
C PHE A 185 -3.72 6.11 9.11
N TYR A 186 -3.79 5.58 7.90
CA TYR A 186 -4.72 6.02 6.87
C TYR A 186 -5.88 5.05 6.73
N SER A 187 -7.10 5.55 6.67
CA SER A 187 -8.30 4.73 6.52
C SER A 187 -9.46 5.52 5.93
N ASN A 188 -10.19 4.95 4.98
CA ASN A 188 -11.46 5.51 4.51
C ASN A 188 -12.66 5.08 5.38
N VAL A 189 -12.45 4.18 6.34
CA VAL A 189 -13.47 3.63 7.25
C VAL A 189 -12.93 3.57 8.70
N LEU A 190 -12.30 4.64 9.15
CA LEU A 190 -11.65 4.71 10.48
C LEU A 190 -12.61 4.42 11.62
N SER A 191 -13.90 4.75 11.49
CA SER A 191 -14.94 4.45 12.48
C SER A 191 -15.18 2.95 12.73
N GLU A 192 -14.72 2.09 11.83
CA GLU A 192 -14.78 0.64 12.02
C GLU A 192 -13.65 0.09 12.89
N VAL A 193 -12.59 0.88 13.13
CA VAL A 193 -11.43 0.46 13.92
C VAL A 193 -11.76 0.53 15.39
N GLN A 194 -11.77 -0.62 16.07
CA GLN A 194 -11.99 -0.71 17.49
C GLN A 194 -10.67 -0.64 18.28
N SER A 195 -9.69 -1.49 17.93
CA SER A 195 -8.38 -1.51 18.56
C SER A 195 -7.33 -2.14 17.66
N ILE A 196 -6.07 -1.87 17.94
CA ILE A 196 -4.92 -2.51 17.31
C ILE A 196 -4.11 -3.21 18.39
N GLU A 197 -3.79 -4.47 18.12
CA GLU A 197 -2.96 -5.31 19.00
C GLU A 197 -1.76 -5.83 18.19
N ILE A 198 -0.63 -5.99 18.86
CA ILE A 198 0.60 -6.49 18.23
C ILE A 198 1.18 -7.59 19.10
N ASP A 199 1.44 -8.74 18.47
CA ASP A 199 2.36 -9.73 19.01
C ASP A 199 3.75 -9.42 18.46
N PHE A 200 4.65 -9.01 19.35
CA PHE A 200 6.02 -8.63 19.03
C PHE A 200 6.98 -9.81 18.86
N GLY A 201 6.49 -11.04 18.98
CA GLY A 201 7.31 -12.24 18.90
C GLY A 201 8.32 -12.37 20.05
N ASN A 202 8.01 -11.80 21.21
CA ASN A 202 8.83 -11.85 22.43
C ASN A 202 8.26 -12.81 23.50
N GLY A 203 7.22 -13.58 23.14
CA GLY A 203 6.57 -14.54 24.04
C GLY A 203 5.46 -13.98 24.92
N GLN A 204 5.16 -12.68 24.84
CA GLN A 204 4.08 -12.05 25.62
C GLN A 204 2.70 -12.13 24.96
N GLY A 205 2.64 -12.57 23.68
CA GLY A 205 1.40 -12.55 22.89
C GLY A 205 0.98 -11.17 22.47
N TYR A 206 -0.33 -10.99 22.23
CA TYR A 206 -0.88 -9.71 21.73
C TYR A 206 -0.96 -8.67 22.82
N VAL A 207 -0.40 -7.49 22.54
CA VAL A 207 -0.44 -6.30 23.40
C VAL A 207 -1.19 -5.19 22.65
N THR A 208 -2.12 -4.51 23.31
CA THR A 208 -2.83 -3.35 22.75
C THR A 208 -1.86 -2.19 22.52
N VAL A 209 -1.91 -1.60 21.33
CA VAL A 209 -1.10 -0.44 20.94
C VAL A 209 -2.02 0.73 20.61
N PRO A 210 -2.35 1.59 21.60
CA PRO A 210 -3.19 2.75 21.38
C PRO A 210 -2.47 3.78 20.48
N PHE A 211 -3.26 4.50 19.69
CA PHE A 211 -2.70 5.59 18.89
C PHE A 211 -1.96 6.62 19.75
N ASN A 212 -0.82 7.08 19.25
CA ASN A 212 0.03 8.13 19.84
C ASN A 212 0.69 7.78 21.19
N GLN A 213 0.48 6.57 21.72
CA GLN A 213 1.11 6.12 22.95
C GLN A 213 2.36 5.28 22.66
N ILE A 214 3.31 5.30 23.60
CA ILE A 214 4.50 4.46 23.55
C ILE A 214 4.22 3.14 24.26
N VAL A 215 4.55 2.04 23.59
CA VAL A 215 4.57 0.70 24.16
C VAL A 215 6.01 0.23 24.29
N ASN A 216 6.39 -0.21 25.50
CA ASN A 216 7.72 -0.76 25.77
C ASN A 216 7.73 -2.26 25.49
N VAL A 217 8.73 -2.72 24.78
CA VAL A 217 8.91 -4.13 24.38
C VAL A 217 10.34 -4.54 24.71
N SER A 218 10.50 -5.71 25.33
CA SER A 218 11.81 -6.25 25.67
C SER A 218 12.02 -7.59 24.99
N TYR A 219 13.25 -7.82 24.54
CA TYR A 219 13.74 -9.10 24.01
C TYR A 219 14.88 -9.62 24.88
N THR A 220 15.09 -10.92 24.85
CA THR A 220 16.19 -11.61 25.56
C THR A 220 17.31 -12.06 24.63
N SER A 221 17.12 -11.89 23.32
CA SER A 221 18.10 -12.31 22.31
C SER A 221 17.96 -11.47 21.04
N GLU A 222 19.06 -11.34 20.31
CA GLU A 222 19.09 -10.79 18.97
C GLU A 222 18.38 -11.70 17.95
N GLY A 223 18.30 -11.21 16.72
CA GLY A 223 17.76 -11.94 15.57
C GLY A 223 16.54 -11.29 14.94
N VAL A 224 16.00 -11.94 13.92
CA VAL A 224 14.81 -11.47 13.23
C VAL A 224 13.58 -11.86 14.04
N LYS A 225 12.81 -10.85 14.44
CA LYS A 225 11.53 -11.01 15.14
C LYS A 225 10.40 -10.79 14.14
N THR A 226 9.41 -11.69 14.17
CA THR A 226 8.17 -11.51 13.40
C THR A 226 7.18 -10.80 14.30
N TRP A 227 6.69 -9.65 13.84
CA TRP A 227 5.59 -8.93 14.48
C TRP A 227 4.30 -9.26 13.76
N THR A 228 3.32 -9.73 14.50
CA THR A 228 1.98 -10.01 13.98
C THR A 228 1.02 -8.93 14.48
N TYR A 229 0.39 -8.27 13.55
CA TYR A 229 -0.56 -7.19 13.80
C TYR A 229 -1.98 -7.71 13.71
N LYS A 230 -2.83 -7.28 14.63
CA LYS A 230 -4.25 -7.61 14.65
C LYS A 230 -5.05 -6.32 14.77
N LEU A 231 -5.90 -6.08 13.79
CA LEU A 231 -6.88 -5.01 13.78
C LEU A 231 -8.23 -5.59 14.20
N ASN A 232 -8.74 -5.17 15.34
CA ASN A 232 -10.10 -5.51 15.79
C ASN A 232 -11.08 -4.48 15.25
N LEU A 233 -12.16 -4.94 14.65
CA LEU A 233 -13.22 -4.12 14.09
C LEU A 233 -14.43 -4.06 15.01
N THR A 234 -15.18 -2.98 14.94
CA THR A 234 -16.45 -2.80 15.66
C THR A 234 -17.49 -3.88 15.34
N SER A 235 -17.35 -4.55 14.20
CA SER A 235 -18.16 -5.71 13.80
C SER A 235 -17.75 -7.04 14.47
N SER A 236 -16.82 -7.02 15.45
CA SER A 236 -16.21 -8.20 16.08
C SER A 236 -15.33 -9.05 15.14
N ALA A 237 -15.11 -8.63 13.90
CA ALA A 237 -14.15 -9.26 13.02
C ALA A 237 -12.71 -8.77 13.31
N SER A 238 -11.72 -9.58 13.00
CA SER A 238 -10.30 -9.19 13.09
C SER A 238 -9.59 -9.39 11.76
N LEU A 239 -8.67 -8.47 11.47
CA LEU A 239 -7.77 -8.55 10.33
C LEU A 239 -6.34 -8.65 10.81
N TYR A 240 -5.51 -9.34 10.05
CA TYR A 240 -4.13 -9.60 10.42
C TYR A 240 -3.17 -9.15 9.32
N SER A 241 -1.99 -8.72 9.73
CA SER A 241 -0.82 -8.54 8.87
C SER A 241 0.44 -8.85 9.66
N ARG A 242 1.59 -8.95 9.02
CA ARG A 242 2.84 -9.21 9.73
C ARG A 242 4.03 -8.56 9.04
N SER A 243 5.04 -8.25 9.83
CA SER A 243 6.33 -7.74 9.36
C SER A 243 7.49 -8.42 10.07
N ARG A 244 8.69 -8.11 9.63
CA ARG A 244 9.93 -8.57 10.28
C ARG A 244 10.77 -7.36 10.65
N ILE A 245 11.33 -7.41 11.85
CA ILE A 245 12.35 -6.46 12.31
C ILE A 245 13.55 -7.25 12.85
N LYS A 246 14.76 -6.78 12.56
CA LYS A 246 15.98 -7.36 13.12
C LYS A 246 16.33 -6.60 14.40
N ILE A 247 16.44 -7.33 15.51
CA ILE A 247 16.97 -6.84 16.77
C ILE A 247 18.45 -7.23 16.83
N GLU A 248 19.31 -6.27 17.05
CA GLU A 248 20.76 -6.45 17.23
C GLU A 248 21.16 -6.05 18.64
N GLU A 249 22.22 -6.64 19.16
CA GLU A 249 22.78 -6.22 20.43
C GLU A 249 23.18 -4.73 20.36
N GLY A 250 22.92 -4.00 21.41
CA GLY A 250 23.36 -2.62 21.55
C GLY A 250 24.87 -2.54 21.65
N LEU A 251 25.46 -1.46 21.14
CA LEU A 251 26.89 -1.24 21.34
C LEU A 251 27.17 -1.10 22.84
N THR A 252 27.88 -2.07 23.40
CA THR A 252 28.54 -1.87 24.68
C THR A 252 29.64 -0.88 24.47
N THR A 253 29.61 0.26 25.16
CA THR A 253 30.75 1.17 25.25
C THR A 253 31.87 0.38 25.89
N ILE A 254 32.88 -0.01 25.10
CA ILE A 254 34.11 -0.52 25.64
C ILE A 254 34.77 0.68 26.32
N PRO A 255 34.95 0.70 27.67
CA PRO A 255 35.64 1.78 28.30
C PRO A 255 37.08 1.79 27.76
N TRP A 256 37.44 2.86 27.08
CA TRP A 256 38.81 3.07 26.65
C TRP A 256 39.67 3.28 27.91
N SER A 257 40.56 2.32 28.22
CA SER A 257 41.54 2.48 29.25
C SER A 257 42.87 2.91 28.61
N GLU A 258 43.33 4.09 28.94
CA GLU A 258 44.64 4.56 28.57
C GLU A 258 45.69 3.63 29.17
N ARG A 259 46.49 2.98 28.34
CA ARG A 259 47.68 2.28 28.82
C ARG A 259 48.71 3.36 29.21
N HIS A 260 48.79 3.69 30.47
CA HIS A 260 49.94 4.39 30.98
C HIS A 260 51.17 3.46 30.84
N GLY A 261 51.99 3.69 29.82
CA GLY A 261 53.30 3.08 29.74
C GLY A 261 54.12 3.60 30.92
N ASN A 262 54.45 2.72 31.86
CA ASN A 262 55.50 3.00 32.80
C ASN A 262 56.79 3.24 32.01
N GLN A 263 57.21 4.48 31.89
CA GLN A 263 58.58 4.81 31.56
C GLN A 263 59.38 4.74 32.88
N ASN A 264 60.19 3.68 33.03
CA ASN A 264 61.34 3.64 33.92
C ASN A 264 62.57 4.15 33.15
#